data_984a9f0a0cad05a8050d2344001e1977
#
_entry.id   984a9f0a0cad05a8050d2344001e1977
#
_cell.length_a   1.000
_cell.length_b   1.000
_cell.length_c   1.000
_cell.angle_alpha   90.00
_cell.angle_beta   90.00
_cell.angle_gamma   90.00
#
_symmetry.space_group_name_H-M   'P 1'
#
loop_
_entity.id
_entity.type
_entity.pdbx_description
1 polymer ?
#
loop_
_entity_poly.entity_id
_entity_poly.type
_entity_poly.pdbx_seq_one_letter_code
_entity_poly.pdbx_strand_id
1 'polypeptide(L)'
;HPGALPVLNKRAVELALQLGLALGADYDRYATSGGLHIKFDRKNYFYPDLPKGYQITQFDEPIVPGGAVEFPFEGGTKRVGITRAHLEGDAGKLTHPEGKDYSLVDLNRAETPLLEIVSEPDMRSPQEAKAYAQELHNLARYSGASDANLYYGNMRFDVNVSVRPVGQKEFGTRTETKNLNSFKAVEKAAEYEIRRQIVLVEHGDQVKQETRGWNEAKQQTYAMRSKEDADEYRYFPEPDLPPLVITPTMVAQAKAEVGLLPNDLRAETSSAKLPAAEAEVLISDPASALIWHKTVTIDQRQARFALGWLVGDKVRLAQDTGLPVESSSVTPAVLAEVGLMVAGGSLSSTNAKALLEHFYAPNVKGSPAEAAKAKSLLQESNEDELAVVVDNVINAHAQAAADYQAGNQ
;
A
#
# COMPACT_ATOMS: atom_id res chain seq x y z
N HIS A 1 1.89 -4.74 -31.24
CA HIS A 1 1.25 -4.91 -32.56
C HIS A 1 1.71 -6.22 -33.20
N PRO A 2 0.87 -6.89 -33.98
CA PRO A 2 1.28 -8.07 -34.73
C PRO A 2 2.55 -7.80 -35.56
N GLY A 3 3.54 -8.69 -35.44
CA GLY A 3 4.83 -8.57 -36.13
C GLY A 3 5.86 -7.66 -35.46
N ALA A 4 5.54 -6.97 -34.35
CA ALA A 4 6.52 -6.25 -33.58
C ALA A 4 7.33 -7.23 -32.71
N LEU A 5 8.65 -7.10 -32.73
CA LEU A 5 9.55 -7.86 -31.86
C LEU A 5 9.59 -7.21 -30.47
N PRO A 6 9.71 -8.00 -29.40
CA PRO A 6 9.80 -7.46 -28.04
C PRO A 6 11.10 -6.69 -27.80
N VAL A 7 11.00 -5.63 -27.02
CA VAL A 7 12.15 -4.86 -26.53
C VAL A 7 11.98 -4.66 -25.03
N LEU A 8 13.02 -5.00 -24.26
CA LEU A 8 12.96 -4.88 -22.81
C LEU A 8 12.89 -3.42 -22.36
N ASN A 9 11.93 -3.12 -21.52
CA ASN A 9 11.77 -1.79 -20.91
C ASN A 9 12.72 -1.66 -19.71
N LYS A 10 13.73 -0.79 -19.84
CA LYS A 10 14.70 -0.53 -18.76
C LYS A 10 14.02 -0.09 -17.46
N ARG A 11 13.03 0.79 -17.53
CA ARG A 11 12.33 1.27 -16.32
C ARG A 11 11.56 0.17 -15.60
N ALA A 12 10.99 -0.79 -16.34
CA ALA A 12 10.33 -1.94 -15.72
C ALA A 12 11.32 -2.80 -14.91
N VAL A 13 12.53 -2.99 -15.43
CA VAL A 13 13.60 -3.70 -14.69
C VAL A 13 14.01 -2.93 -13.43
N GLU A 14 14.21 -1.62 -13.52
CA GLU A 14 14.54 -0.77 -12.37
C GLU A 14 13.46 -0.84 -11.27
N LEU A 15 12.20 -0.71 -11.64
CA LEU A 15 11.07 -0.77 -10.70
C LEU A 15 10.93 -2.16 -10.06
N ALA A 16 11.15 -3.23 -10.84
CA ALA A 16 11.14 -4.58 -10.31
C ALA A 16 12.28 -4.81 -9.30
N LEU A 17 13.47 -4.23 -9.53
CA LEU A 17 14.59 -4.28 -8.58
C LEU A 17 14.27 -3.48 -7.30
N GLN A 18 13.66 -2.30 -7.42
CA GLN A 18 13.23 -1.50 -6.27
C GLN A 18 12.25 -2.29 -5.39
N LEU A 19 11.24 -2.92 -6.00
CA LEU A 19 10.32 -3.76 -5.23
C LEU A 19 11.00 -5.01 -4.66
N GLY A 20 11.89 -5.66 -5.43
CA GLY A 20 12.68 -6.80 -4.95
C GLY A 20 13.49 -6.46 -3.69
N LEU A 21 14.12 -5.27 -3.66
CA LEU A 21 14.84 -4.76 -2.49
C LEU A 21 13.88 -4.48 -1.32
N ALA A 22 12.71 -3.90 -1.59
CA ALA A 22 11.68 -3.68 -0.57
C ALA A 22 11.12 -4.99 0.01
N LEU A 23 11.10 -6.07 -0.78
CA LEU A 23 10.78 -7.44 -0.35
C LEU A 23 11.94 -8.15 0.35
N GLY A 24 13.08 -7.49 0.53
CA GLY A 24 14.25 -8.07 1.17
C GLY A 24 14.96 -9.14 0.34
N ALA A 25 14.86 -9.09 -0.98
CA ALA A 25 15.59 -10.00 -1.85
C ALA A 25 17.11 -9.82 -1.70
N ASP A 26 17.81 -10.94 -1.53
CA ASP A 26 19.26 -10.96 -1.36
C ASP A 26 19.97 -11.02 -2.73
N TYR A 27 20.27 -9.85 -3.27
CA TYR A 27 21.06 -9.72 -4.51
C TYR A 27 22.58 -9.82 -4.26
N ASP A 28 23.04 -9.58 -3.02
CA ASP A 28 24.47 -9.57 -2.69
C ASP A 28 25.10 -10.97 -2.84
N ARG A 29 24.31 -12.02 -2.64
CA ARG A 29 24.76 -13.40 -2.86
C ARG A 29 25.23 -13.69 -4.29
N TYR A 30 24.82 -12.88 -5.26
CA TYR A 30 25.21 -13.02 -6.66
C TYR A 30 26.38 -12.10 -7.08
N ALA A 31 26.86 -11.24 -6.18
CA ALA A 31 27.90 -10.26 -6.50
C ALA A 31 29.21 -10.90 -6.95
N THR A 32 29.59 -12.04 -6.35
CA THR A 32 30.83 -12.77 -6.70
C THR A 32 30.77 -13.43 -8.08
N SER A 33 29.57 -13.71 -8.62
CA SER A 33 29.37 -14.25 -9.97
C SER A 33 29.14 -13.17 -11.03
N GLY A 34 29.34 -11.89 -10.68
CA GLY A 34 29.16 -10.75 -11.58
C GLY A 34 27.73 -10.20 -11.58
N GLY A 35 26.81 -10.80 -10.85
CA GLY A 35 25.41 -10.39 -10.72
C GLY A 35 24.42 -11.54 -10.86
N LEU A 36 23.14 -11.22 -10.69
CA LEU A 36 22.04 -12.17 -10.91
C LEU A 36 21.74 -12.30 -12.41
N HIS A 37 21.82 -13.51 -12.93
CA HIS A 37 21.39 -13.82 -14.29
C HIS A 37 19.86 -13.97 -14.30
N ILE A 38 19.21 -13.27 -15.21
CA ILE A 38 17.78 -13.40 -15.49
C ILE A 38 17.54 -13.65 -16.97
N LYS A 39 16.47 -14.34 -17.30
CA LYS A 39 16.03 -14.52 -18.68
C LYS A 39 14.53 -14.36 -18.79
N PHE A 40 14.08 -14.11 -20.01
CA PHE A 40 12.67 -14.10 -20.37
C PHE A 40 12.34 -15.34 -21.19
N ASP A 41 11.16 -15.88 -20.95
CA ASP A 41 10.63 -17.06 -21.59
C ASP A 41 9.31 -16.73 -22.27
N ARG A 42 8.94 -17.54 -23.29
CA ARG A 42 7.62 -17.56 -23.88
C ARG A 42 6.74 -18.55 -23.13
N LYS A 43 5.60 -18.08 -22.65
CA LYS A 43 4.49 -18.90 -22.17
C LYS A 43 3.46 -18.99 -23.30
N ASN A 44 3.39 -20.15 -23.95
CA ASN A 44 2.61 -20.29 -25.17
C ASN A 44 1.18 -20.66 -24.84
N TYR A 45 0.23 -19.81 -25.19
CA TYR A 45 -1.19 -20.10 -25.19
C TYR A 45 -1.94 -19.09 -26.08
N PHE A 46 -3.05 -19.56 -26.68
CA PHE A 46 -3.82 -18.74 -27.61
C PHE A 46 -5.06 -18.20 -26.91
N TYR A 47 -5.06 -16.88 -26.72
CA TYR A 47 -6.21 -16.15 -26.20
C TYR A 47 -6.37 -14.84 -26.95
N PRO A 48 -7.61 -14.34 -27.16
CA PRO A 48 -7.86 -13.10 -27.92
C PRO A 48 -7.19 -11.88 -27.30
N ASP A 49 -6.95 -11.86 -25.99
CA ASP A 49 -6.27 -10.80 -25.26
C ASP A 49 -4.74 -10.89 -25.29
N LEU A 50 -4.19 -11.90 -25.95
CA LEU A 50 -2.77 -12.07 -26.23
C LEU A 50 -2.51 -12.01 -27.75
N PRO A 51 -2.34 -10.81 -28.33
CA PRO A 51 -2.28 -10.65 -29.78
C PRO A 51 -1.07 -11.35 -30.44
N LYS A 52 -0.02 -11.68 -29.67
CA LYS A 52 1.15 -12.45 -30.16
C LYS A 52 0.93 -13.96 -30.12
N GLY A 53 -0.08 -14.45 -29.40
CA GLY A 53 -0.31 -15.89 -29.18
C GLY A 53 0.60 -16.49 -28.11
N TYR A 54 1.37 -15.68 -27.40
CA TYR A 54 2.18 -16.05 -26.24
C TYR A 54 2.33 -14.87 -25.28
N GLN A 55 2.66 -15.14 -24.04
CA GLN A 55 3.01 -14.14 -23.02
C GLN A 55 4.49 -14.22 -22.75
N ILE A 56 5.16 -13.06 -22.74
CA ILE A 56 6.54 -12.94 -22.25
C ILE A 56 6.48 -12.99 -20.72
N THR A 57 7.31 -13.82 -20.11
CA THR A 57 7.36 -14.03 -18.66
C THR A 57 8.77 -14.43 -18.22
N GLN A 58 8.96 -14.81 -16.96
CA GLN A 58 10.20 -15.40 -16.45
C GLN A 58 9.85 -16.68 -15.69
N PHE A 59 10.28 -17.83 -16.16
CA PHE A 59 9.90 -19.13 -15.58
C PHE A 59 10.83 -19.56 -14.44
N ASP A 60 12.11 -19.75 -14.73
CA ASP A 60 13.10 -20.30 -13.77
C ASP A 60 14.19 -19.31 -13.34
N GLU A 61 14.38 -18.21 -14.04
CA GLU A 61 15.38 -17.18 -13.74
C GLU A 61 14.69 -15.79 -13.51
N PRO A 62 13.92 -15.64 -12.42
CA PRO A 62 13.16 -14.42 -12.15
C PRO A 62 14.07 -13.28 -11.68
N ILE A 63 13.62 -12.05 -11.91
CA ILE A 63 14.32 -10.84 -11.45
C ILE A 63 14.35 -10.69 -9.93
N VAL A 64 13.37 -11.22 -9.21
CA VAL A 64 13.33 -11.25 -7.74
C VAL A 64 13.37 -12.70 -7.27
N PRO A 65 14.55 -13.19 -6.83
CA PRO A 65 14.78 -14.62 -6.56
C PRO A 65 14.32 -15.07 -5.16
N GLY A 66 13.50 -14.31 -4.48
CA GLY A 66 13.01 -14.58 -3.14
C GLY A 66 12.84 -13.32 -2.30
N GLY A 67 12.65 -13.49 -1.00
CA GLY A 67 12.45 -12.40 -0.05
C GLY A 67 11.41 -12.76 1.01
N ALA A 68 10.84 -11.76 1.66
CA ALA A 68 9.73 -11.93 2.60
C ALA A 68 8.97 -10.61 2.82
N VAL A 69 7.73 -10.72 3.22
CA VAL A 69 6.91 -9.62 3.73
C VAL A 69 6.72 -9.81 5.23
N GLU A 70 7.09 -8.80 6.00
CA GLU A 70 6.91 -8.77 7.46
C GLU A 70 5.94 -7.67 7.83
N PHE A 71 4.92 -8.00 8.64
CA PHE A 71 3.85 -7.09 9.02
C PHE A 71 3.35 -7.36 10.44
N PRO A 72 2.78 -6.35 11.13
CA PRO A 72 2.15 -6.54 12.43
C PRO A 72 0.92 -7.44 12.32
N PHE A 73 0.82 -8.43 13.20
CA PHE A 73 -0.35 -9.30 13.27
C PHE A 73 -0.54 -9.84 14.70
N GLU A 74 -1.74 -9.71 15.26
CA GLU A 74 -2.15 -10.24 16.59
C GLU A 74 -1.15 -9.89 17.72
N GLY A 75 -0.64 -8.66 17.73
CA GLY A 75 0.30 -8.19 18.77
C GLY A 75 1.75 -8.64 18.59
N GLY A 76 2.04 -9.35 17.50
CA GLY A 76 3.39 -9.77 17.10
C GLY A 76 3.72 -9.34 15.67
N THR A 77 4.74 -9.96 15.11
CA THR A 77 5.13 -9.79 13.70
C THR A 77 4.94 -11.12 12.98
N LYS A 78 4.20 -11.08 11.88
CA LYS A 78 4.09 -12.22 10.95
C LYS A 78 5.07 -12.01 9.81
N ARG A 79 5.72 -13.09 9.40
CA ARG A 79 6.59 -13.15 8.23
C ARG A 79 6.03 -14.16 7.24
N VAL A 80 5.89 -13.72 5.97
CA VAL A 80 5.47 -14.56 4.84
C VAL A 80 6.58 -14.53 3.80
N GLY A 81 7.12 -15.69 3.44
CA GLY A 81 8.16 -15.82 2.45
C GLY A 81 7.65 -15.44 1.04
N ILE A 82 8.55 -14.95 0.21
CA ILE A 82 8.35 -14.75 -1.22
C ILE A 82 9.17 -15.80 -1.95
N THR A 83 8.49 -16.63 -2.74
CA THR A 83 9.14 -17.61 -3.60
C THR A 83 9.92 -16.89 -4.71
N ARG A 84 9.26 -15.94 -5.35
CA ARG A 84 9.81 -15.10 -6.41
C ARG A 84 8.90 -13.91 -6.74
N ALA A 85 9.44 -12.94 -7.44
CA ALA A 85 8.64 -12.06 -8.28
C ALA A 85 9.29 -11.98 -9.67
N HIS A 86 8.46 -11.97 -10.72
CA HIS A 86 8.92 -12.02 -12.09
C HIS A 86 8.17 -11.05 -12.99
N LEU A 87 8.89 -10.51 -13.97
CA LEU A 87 8.33 -9.62 -14.97
C LEU A 87 7.60 -10.41 -16.05
N GLU A 88 6.45 -9.91 -16.46
CA GLU A 88 5.71 -10.44 -17.61
C GLU A 88 4.98 -9.32 -18.37
N GLY A 89 4.57 -9.59 -19.60
CA GLY A 89 3.66 -8.74 -20.34
C GLY A 89 2.23 -9.00 -19.92
N ASP A 90 1.50 -7.96 -19.48
CA ASP A 90 0.08 -8.11 -19.12
C ASP A 90 -0.77 -8.50 -20.35
N ALA A 91 -1.86 -9.21 -20.13
CA ALA A 91 -2.84 -9.50 -21.14
C ALA A 91 -3.77 -8.29 -21.38
N GLY A 92 -4.46 -8.27 -22.51
CA GLY A 92 -5.58 -7.38 -22.74
C GLY A 92 -6.76 -7.71 -21.82
N LYS A 93 -7.89 -7.04 -22.04
CA LYS A 93 -9.12 -7.26 -21.29
C LYS A 93 -10.19 -7.88 -22.18
N LEU A 94 -10.77 -8.98 -21.73
CA LEU A 94 -11.96 -9.56 -22.33
C LEU A 94 -13.20 -9.17 -21.55
N THR A 95 -14.23 -8.72 -22.27
CA THR A 95 -15.56 -8.47 -21.71
C THR A 95 -16.58 -9.32 -22.45
N HIS A 96 -17.35 -10.08 -21.69
CA HIS A 96 -18.42 -10.94 -22.21
C HIS A 96 -19.76 -10.27 -21.88
N PRO A 97 -20.38 -9.51 -22.82
CA PRO A 97 -21.68 -8.90 -22.59
C PRO A 97 -22.76 -9.95 -22.34
N GLU A 98 -23.59 -9.71 -21.32
CA GLU A 98 -24.64 -10.66 -20.94
C GLU A 98 -25.62 -10.90 -22.09
N GLY A 99 -25.93 -12.17 -22.35
CA GLY A 99 -26.87 -12.59 -23.41
C GLY A 99 -26.35 -12.39 -24.83
N LYS A 100 -25.04 -12.17 -25.03
CA LYS A 100 -24.40 -12.06 -26.35
C LYS A 100 -23.49 -13.26 -26.61
N ASP A 101 -23.34 -13.60 -27.88
CA ASP A 101 -22.48 -14.67 -28.39
C ASP A 101 -21.10 -14.20 -28.84
N TYR A 102 -20.73 -12.95 -28.49
CA TYR A 102 -19.43 -12.34 -28.78
C TYR A 102 -18.76 -11.79 -27.54
N SER A 103 -17.46 -11.60 -27.63
CA SER A 103 -16.64 -10.93 -26.63
C SER A 103 -16.03 -9.66 -27.18
N LEU A 104 -15.91 -8.64 -26.33
CA LEU A 104 -15.16 -7.43 -26.62
C LEU A 104 -13.73 -7.61 -26.14
N VAL A 105 -12.76 -7.25 -26.99
CA VAL A 105 -11.33 -7.34 -26.69
C VAL A 105 -10.77 -5.93 -26.62
N ASP A 106 -10.28 -5.54 -25.44
CA ASP A 106 -9.56 -4.29 -25.22
C ASP A 106 -8.05 -4.60 -25.02
N LEU A 107 -7.24 -4.17 -25.97
CA LEU A 107 -5.80 -4.40 -25.98
C LEU A 107 -4.98 -3.24 -25.38
N ASN A 108 -5.60 -2.24 -24.75
CA ASN A 108 -4.87 -1.10 -24.20
C ASN A 108 -3.87 -1.49 -23.11
N ARG A 109 -4.08 -2.61 -22.42
CA ARG A 109 -3.17 -3.14 -21.39
C ARG A 109 -2.23 -4.21 -21.91
N ALA A 110 -2.46 -4.74 -23.11
CA ALA A 110 -1.65 -5.82 -23.64
C ALA A 110 -0.17 -5.42 -23.68
N GLU A 111 0.69 -6.28 -23.14
CA GLU A 111 2.15 -6.10 -23.03
C GLU A 111 2.58 -4.94 -22.09
N THR A 112 1.68 -4.35 -21.30
CA THR A 112 2.10 -3.46 -20.21
C THR A 112 2.93 -4.28 -19.22
N PRO A 113 4.11 -3.78 -18.78
CA PRO A 113 4.92 -4.50 -17.80
C PRO A 113 4.13 -4.79 -16.52
N LEU A 114 4.06 -6.05 -16.15
CA LEU A 114 3.43 -6.58 -14.97
C LEU A 114 4.48 -7.30 -14.12
N LEU A 115 4.43 -7.16 -12.81
CA LEU A 115 5.25 -7.94 -11.88
C LEU A 115 4.33 -8.87 -11.07
N GLU A 116 4.45 -10.17 -11.32
CA GLU A 116 3.76 -11.19 -10.54
C GLU A 116 4.61 -11.57 -9.32
N ILE A 117 4.02 -11.48 -8.13
CA ILE A 117 4.66 -11.81 -6.86
C ILE A 117 4.03 -13.08 -6.31
N VAL A 118 4.83 -14.10 -6.08
CA VAL A 118 4.40 -15.40 -5.58
C VAL A 118 4.89 -15.58 -4.15
N SER A 119 3.95 -15.71 -3.21
CA SER A 119 4.27 -15.97 -1.80
C SER A 119 4.49 -17.45 -1.52
N GLU A 120 5.25 -17.74 -0.46
CA GLU A 120 5.23 -19.06 0.17
C GLU A 120 3.87 -19.32 0.84
N PRO A 121 3.48 -20.60 1.02
CA PRO A 121 2.20 -20.96 1.64
C PRO A 121 2.26 -20.85 3.18
N ASP A 122 2.69 -19.70 3.70
CA ASP A 122 2.92 -19.46 5.13
C ASP A 122 1.71 -18.93 5.89
N MET A 123 0.69 -18.43 5.16
CA MET A 123 -0.53 -17.89 5.75
C MET A 123 -1.44 -19.01 6.27
N ARG A 124 -2.14 -18.75 7.39
CA ARG A 124 -2.98 -19.75 8.09
C ARG A 124 -4.41 -19.26 8.35
N SER A 125 -4.71 -17.99 8.04
CA SER A 125 -6.05 -17.44 8.21
C SER A 125 -6.42 -16.44 7.11
N PRO A 126 -7.71 -16.19 6.87
CA PRO A 126 -8.17 -15.12 5.99
C PRO A 126 -7.66 -13.74 6.40
N GLN A 127 -7.54 -13.50 7.72
CA GLN A 127 -7.05 -12.25 8.30
C GLN A 127 -5.55 -12.05 8.01
N GLU A 128 -4.75 -13.12 8.10
CA GLU A 128 -3.34 -13.07 7.68
C GLU A 128 -3.21 -12.75 6.19
N ALA A 129 -4.04 -13.35 5.32
CA ALA A 129 -4.03 -13.08 3.89
C ALA A 129 -4.36 -11.61 3.56
N LYS A 130 -5.33 -11.04 4.28
CA LYS A 130 -5.67 -9.61 4.18
C LYS A 130 -4.51 -8.71 4.63
N ALA A 131 -3.93 -8.98 5.79
CA ALA A 131 -2.84 -8.18 6.34
C ALA A 131 -1.60 -8.25 5.43
N TYR A 132 -1.28 -9.43 4.91
CA TYR A 132 -0.25 -9.63 3.90
C TYR A 132 -0.51 -8.79 2.64
N ALA A 133 -1.73 -8.83 2.11
CA ALA A 133 -2.10 -8.06 0.92
C ALA A 133 -1.99 -6.54 1.15
N GLN A 134 -2.36 -6.06 2.33
CA GLN A 134 -2.21 -4.66 2.72
C GLN A 134 -0.74 -4.24 2.80
N GLU A 135 0.10 -5.07 3.42
CA GLU A 135 1.53 -4.76 3.51
C GLU A 135 2.23 -4.81 2.16
N LEU A 136 1.90 -5.78 1.32
CA LEU A 136 2.43 -5.87 -0.05
C LEU A 136 2.04 -4.64 -0.89
N HIS A 137 0.80 -4.15 -0.72
CA HIS A 137 0.34 -2.91 -1.33
C HIS A 137 1.16 -1.70 -0.85
N ASN A 138 1.45 -1.61 0.46
CA ASN A 138 2.32 -0.56 0.99
C ASN A 138 3.72 -0.65 0.38
N LEU A 139 4.34 -1.83 0.39
CA LEU A 139 5.69 -2.04 -0.16
C LEU A 139 5.78 -1.63 -1.64
N ALA A 140 4.76 -1.95 -2.46
CA ALA A 140 4.70 -1.55 -3.86
C ALA A 140 4.68 -0.02 -4.02
N ARG A 141 3.96 0.70 -3.14
CA ARG A 141 3.88 2.17 -3.17
C ARG A 141 5.15 2.82 -2.61
N TYR A 142 5.66 2.35 -1.48
CA TYR A 142 6.86 2.91 -0.84
C TYR A 142 8.13 2.68 -1.67
N SER A 143 8.23 1.56 -2.38
CA SER A 143 9.33 1.31 -3.30
C SER A 143 9.26 2.15 -4.59
N GLY A 144 8.15 2.82 -4.84
CA GLY A 144 7.90 3.55 -6.09
C GLY A 144 7.65 2.65 -7.31
N ALA A 145 7.51 1.34 -7.09
CA ALA A 145 7.33 0.38 -8.18
C ALA A 145 5.94 0.50 -8.84
N SER A 146 4.90 0.88 -8.07
CA SER A 146 3.55 1.03 -8.57
C SER A 146 2.74 1.97 -7.67
N ASP A 147 1.78 2.68 -8.25
CA ASP A 147 0.74 3.38 -7.47
C ASP A 147 -0.18 2.39 -6.74
N ALA A 148 -0.16 1.13 -7.16
CA ALA A 148 -0.93 0.01 -6.61
C ALA A 148 -2.43 0.32 -6.45
N ASN A 149 -2.99 1.17 -7.32
CA ASN A 149 -4.38 1.58 -7.24
C ASN A 149 -5.30 0.41 -7.59
N LEU A 150 -6.02 -0.07 -6.58
CA LEU A 150 -6.93 -1.22 -6.70
C LEU A 150 -8.14 -0.91 -7.59
N TYR A 151 -8.64 0.33 -7.56
CA TYR A 151 -9.78 0.75 -8.38
C TYR A 151 -9.45 0.72 -9.89
N TYR A 152 -8.26 1.18 -10.26
CA TYR A 152 -7.80 1.13 -11.65
C TYR A 152 -7.19 -0.22 -12.05
N GLY A 153 -7.12 -1.17 -11.10
CA GLY A 153 -6.56 -2.50 -11.36
C GLY A 153 -5.05 -2.49 -11.56
N ASN A 154 -4.32 -1.51 -11.00
CA ASN A 154 -2.86 -1.51 -10.98
C ASN A 154 -2.30 -2.63 -10.09
N MET A 155 -3.11 -3.13 -9.15
CA MET A 155 -2.79 -4.28 -8.32
C MET A 155 -4.01 -5.18 -8.20
N ARG A 156 -3.81 -6.49 -8.26
CA ARG A 156 -4.85 -7.52 -8.14
C ARG A 156 -4.28 -8.67 -7.33
N PHE A 157 -5.15 -9.44 -6.71
CA PHE A 157 -4.77 -10.59 -5.91
C PHE A 157 -5.44 -11.85 -6.44
N ASP A 158 -4.67 -12.92 -6.49
CA ASP A 158 -5.15 -14.28 -6.68
C ASP A 158 -4.87 -15.04 -5.37
N VAL A 159 -5.90 -15.70 -4.83
CA VAL A 159 -5.81 -16.39 -3.54
C VAL A 159 -5.89 -17.89 -3.75
N ASN A 160 -4.83 -18.59 -3.34
CA ASN A 160 -4.74 -20.03 -3.34
C ASN A 160 -5.10 -20.59 -1.96
N VAL A 161 -6.05 -21.50 -1.91
CA VAL A 161 -6.50 -22.12 -0.66
C VAL A 161 -6.45 -23.65 -0.79
N SER A 162 -5.92 -24.31 0.24
CA SER A 162 -6.08 -25.74 0.48
C SER A 162 -6.29 -25.98 1.97
N VAL A 163 -7.07 -27.01 2.30
CA VAL A 163 -7.26 -27.45 3.69
C VAL A 163 -6.66 -28.85 3.88
N ARG A 164 -6.27 -29.15 5.10
CA ARG A 164 -5.75 -30.46 5.50
C ARG A 164 -6.16 -30.78 6.93
N PRO A 165 -6.29 -32.06 7.31
CA PRO A 165 -6.50 -32.45 8.69
C PRO A 165 -5.41 -31.94 9.62
N VAL A 166 -5.78 -31.65 10.87
CA VAL A 166 -4.82 -31.25 11.90
C VAL A 166 -3.76 -32.35 12.11
N GLY A 167 -2.50 -31.97 12.09
CA GLY A 167 -1.35 -32.87 12.22
C GLY A 167 -0.82 -33.42 10.88
N GLN A 168 -1.55 -33.29 9.78
CA GLN A 168 -1.02 -33.64 8.45
C GLN A 168 0.00 -32.61 8.00
N LYS A 169 1.15 -33.03 7.44
CA LYS A 169 2.21 -32.14 6.94
C LYS A 169 1.95 -31.71 5.48
N GLU A 170 1.49 -32.64 4.66
CA GLU A 170 1.23 -32.44 3.24
C GLU A 170 0.01 -31.53 3.04
N PHE A 171 0.12 -30.61 2.10
CA PHE A 171 -1.00 -29.73 1.73
C PHE A 171 -2.10 -30.53 1.03
N GLY A 172 -3.34 -30.11 1.22
CA GLY A 172 -4.49 -30.61 0.45
C GLY A 172 -4.52 -30.05 -0.98
N THR A 173 -5.55 -30.48 -1.72
CA THR A 173 -5.77 -29.99 -3.09
C THR A 173 -6.08 -28.50 -3.09
N ARG A 174 -5.37 -27.75 -3.91
CA ARG A 174 -5.46 -26.29 -4.01
C ARG A 174 -6.60 -25.87 -4.96
N THR A 175 -7.34 -24.83 -4.55
CA THR A 175 -8.15 -24.02 -5.47
C THR A 175 -7.57 -22.61 -5.56
N GLU A 176 -7.72 -21.96 -6.71
CA GLU A 176 -7.27 -20.60 -6.96
C GLU A 176 -8.47 -19.70 -7.19
N THR A 177 -8.62 -18.64 -6.40
CA THR A 177 -9.64 -17.60 -6.63
C THR A 177 -8.99 -16.37 -7.24
N LYS A 178 -9.42 -16.01 -8.46
CA LYS A 178 -8.78 -14.97 -9.27
C LYS A 178 -9.44 -13.61 -9.20
N ASN A 179 -8.64 -12.58 -9.54
CA ASN A 179 -9.08 -11.22 -9.79
C ASN A 179 -9.72 -10.52 -8.58
N LEU A 180 -9.18 -10.71 -7.39
CA LEU A 180 -9.62 -9.99 -6.21
C LEU A 180 -9.01 -8.58 -6.22
N ASN A 181 -9.86 -7.56 -6.15
CA ASN A 181 -9.49 -6.15 -6.30
C ASN A 181 -9.66 -5.33 -5.03
N SER A 182 -9.81 -5.98 -3.88
CA SER A 182 -9.85 -5.33 -2.57
C SER A 182 -9.34 -6.26 -1.47
N PHE A 183 -8.80 -5.69 -0.40
CA PHE A 183 -8.35 -6.46 0.76
C PHE A 183 -9.49 -7.22 1.44
N LYS A 184 -10.70 -6.64 1.43
CA LYS A 184 -11.91 -7.30 1.93
C LYS A 184 -12.27 -8.51 1.08
N ALA A 185 -12.16 -8.41 -0.24
CA ALA A 185 -12.41 -9.54 -1.14
C ALA A 185 -11.39 -10.66 -0.93
N VAL A 186 -10.11 -10.35 -0.71
CA VAL A 186 -9.06 -11.34 -0.35
C VAL A 186 -9.46 -12.10 0.91
N GLU A 187 -9.82 -11.40 1.99
CA GLU A 187 -10.26 -12.01 3.26
C GLU A 187 -11.49 -12.89 3.06
N LYS A 188 -12.54 -12.36 2.42
CA LYS A 188 -13.82 -13.05 2.27
C LYS A 188 -13.75 -14.24 1.31
N ALA A 189 -12.98 -14.15 0.23
CA ALA A 189 -12.76 -15.26 -0.68
C ALA A 189 -11.99 -16.39 0.01
N ALA A 190 -10.94 -16.08 0.76
CA ALA A 190 -10.20 -17.07 1.53
C ALA A 190 -11.11 -17.74 2.59
N GLU A 191 -11.89 -16.95 3.34
CA GLU A 191 -12.83 -17.47 4.34
C GLU A 191 -13.85 -18.42 3.72
N TYR A 192 -14.44 -18.02 2.58
CA TYR A 192 -15.41 -18.85 1.89
C TYR A 192 -14.81 -20.17 1.39
N GLU A 193 -13.64 -20.12 0.75
CA GLU A 193 -12.98 -21.32 0.22
C GLU A 193 -12.54 -22.29 1.33
N ILE A 194 -12.02 -21.79 2.44
CA ILE A 194 -11.68 -22.61 3.61
C ILE A 194 -12.92 -23.37 4.08
N ARG A 195 -14.05 -22.68 4.30
CA ARG A 195 -15.29 -23.31 4.76
C ARG A 195 -15.81 -24.31 3.75
N ARG A 196 -15.84 -23.96 2.46
CA ARG A 196 -16.29 -24.84 1.39
C ARG A 196 -15.49 -26.14 1.32
N GLN A 197 -14.15 -26.03 1.39
CA GLN A 197 -13.27 -27.20 1.34
C GLN A 197 -13.38 -28.06 2.60
N ILE A 198 -13.54 -27.46 3.78
CA ILE A 198 -13.77 -28.21 5.02
C ILE A 198 -15.04 -29.06 4.90
N VAL A 199 -16.14 -28.46 4.45
CA VAL A 199 -17.42 -29.18 4.27
C VAL A 199 -17.25 -30.36 3.31
N LEU A 200 -16.57 -30.19 2.17
CA LEU A 200 -16.32 -31.27 1.23
C LEU A 200 -15.53 -32.42 1.88
N VAL A 201 -14.42 -32.08 2.53
CA VAL A 201 -13.55 -33.09 3.17
C VAL A 201 -14.26 -33.83 4.30
N GLU A 202 -15.06 -33.13 5.12
CA GLU A 202 -15.85 -33.73 6.20
C GLU A 202 -16.95 -34.68 5.69
N HIS A 203 -17.50 -34.41 4.49
CA HIS A 203 -18.46 -35.33 3.83
C HIS A 203 -17.79 -36.49 3.08
N GLY A 204 -16.45 -36.55 3.07
CA GLY A 204 -15.69 -37.56 2.35
C GLY A 204 -15.53 -37.29 0.85
N ASP A 205 -15.90 -36.09 0.42
CA ASP A 205 -15.73 -35.63 -0.97
C ASP A 205 -14.31 -35.11 -1.20
N GLN A 206 -13.86 -35.15 -2.45
CA GLN A 206 -12.56 -34.63 -2.85
C GLN A 206 -12.66 -33.18 -3.33
N VAL A 207 -11.75 -32.34 -2.86
CA VAL A 207 -11.55 -31.02 -3.43
C VAL A 207 -10.92 -31.18 -4.83
N LYS A 208 -11.55 -30.62 -5.85
CA LYS A 208 -10.99 -30.59 -7.21
C LYS A 208 -10.06 -29.38 -7.36
N GLN A 209 -8.93 -29.59 -8.03
CA GLN A 209 -8.06 -28.48 -8.42
C GLN A 209 -8.76 -27.68 -9.51
N GLU A 210 -9.14 -26.46 -9.22
CA GLU A 210 -9.89 -25.60 -10.13
C GLU A 210 -9.60 -24.11 -9.88
N THR A 211 -9.81 -23.33 -10.94
CA THR A 211 -9.84 -21.87 -10.85
C THR A 211 -11.26 -21.41 -10.56
N ARG A 212 -11.41 -20.47 -9.63
CA ARG A 212 -12.70 -19.93 -9.18
C ARG A 212 -12.72 -18.42 -9.35
N GLY A 213 -13.91 -17.86 -9.57
CA GLY A 213 -14.19 -16.43 -9.54
C GLY A 213 -14.82 -16.03 -8.20
N TRP A 214 -14.75 -14.75 -7.86
CA TRP A 214 -15.43 -14.16 -6.70
C TRP A 214 -16.67 -13.39 -7.11
N ASN A 215 -17.81 -13.66 -6.48
CA ASN A 215 -19.03 -12.88 -6.64
C ASN A 215 -19.23 -11.99 -5.41
N GLU A 216 -18.95 -10.69 -5.57
CA GLU A 216 -19.02 -9.72 -4.47
C GLU A 216 -20.46 -9.58 -3.92
N ALA A 217 -21.49 -9.62 -4.77
CA ALA A 217 -22.88 -9.45 -4.33
C ALA A 217 -23.37 -10.65 -3.51
N LYS A 218 -22.96 -11.88 -3.89
CA LYS A 218 -23.35 -13.11 -3.20
C LYS A 218 -22.34 -13.51 -2.11
N GLN A 219 -21.21 -12.87 -2.01
CA GLN A 219 -20.11 -13.19 -1.08
C GLN A 219 -19.71 -14.68 -1.15
N GLN A 220 -19.56 -15.19 -2.37
CA GLN A 220 -19.21 -16.59 -2.61
C GLN A 220 -18.32 -16.73 -3.83
N THR A 221 -17.52 -17.80 -3.85
CA THR A 221 -16.79 -18.20 -5.03
C THR A 221 -17.69 -19.04 -5.96
N TYR A 222 -17.39 -19.02 -7.24
CA TYR A 222 -18.02 -19.89 -8.24
C TYR A 222 -16.94 -20.52 -9.11
N ALA A 223 -17.17 -21.77 -9.56
CA ALA A 223 -16.26 -22.43 -10.48
C ALA A 223 -16.22 -21.64 -11.80
N MET A 224 -15.05 -21.29 -12.25
CA MET A 224 -14.83 -20.83 -13.60
C MET A 224 -14.76 -22.07 -14.51
N ARG A 225 -14.97 -21.89 -15.82
CA ARG A 225 -14.83 -22.97 -16.78
C ARG A 225 -13.50 -23.66 -16.57
N SER A 226 -13.50 -24.93 -16.15
CA SER A 226 -12.29 -25.72 -16.02
C SER A 226 -11.59 -25.72 -17.37
N LYS A 227 -10.34 -25.28 -17.44
CA LYS A 227 -9.48 -25.72 -18.50
C LYS A 227 -9.24 -27.19 -18.21
N GLU A 228 -9.91 -28.08 -18.96
CA GLU A 228 -9.48 -29.45 -19.05
C GLU A 228 -8.06 -29.43 -19.57
N ASP A 229 -7.16 -30.04 -18.81
CA ASP A 229 -5.73 -30.11 -18.97
C ASP A 229 -4.98 -28.86 -18.47
N ALA A 230 -4.06 -29.11 -17.54
CA ALA A 230 -2.98 -28.18 -17.24
C ALA A 230 -2.24 -27.96 -18.55
N ASP A 231 -2.52 -26.84 -19.21
CA ASP A 231 -1.91 -26.50 -20.49
C ASP A 231 -0.41 -26.62 -20.31
N GLU A 232 0.23 -27.51 -21.02
CA GLU A 232 1.67 -27.48 -21.22
C GLU A 232 1.97 -26.19 -21.95
N TYR A 233 2.30 -25.14 -21.20
CA TYR A 233 2.64 -23.84 -21.79
C TYR A 233 3.91 -23.88 -22.63
N ARG A 234 4.62 -25.01 -22.66
CA ARG A 234 5.83 -25.23 -23.46
C ARG A 234 6.78 -24.07 -23.38
N TYR A 235 7.17 -23.73 -22.15
CA TYR A 235 8.12 -22.64 -21.91
C TYR A 235 9.42 -22.88 -22.68
N PHE A 236 9.90 -21.83 -23.34
CA PHE A 236 11.23 -21.78 -23.91
C PHE A 236 11.77 -20.34 -23.91
N PRO A 237 13.09 -20.13 -23.90
CA PRO A 237 13.67 -18.79 -23.86
C PRO A 237 13.15 -17.90 -25.00
N GLU A 238 12.80 -16.66 -24.67
CA GLU A 238 12.37 -15.66 -25.65
C GLU A 238 13.57 -15.30 -26.55
N PRO A 239 13.57 -15.68 -27.84
CA PRO A 239 14.75 -15.53 -28.69
C PRO A 239 15.12 -14.07 -28.99
N ASP A 240 14.15 -13.14 -28.88
CA ASP A 240 14.35 -11.73 -29.14
C ASP A 240 14.80 -10.92 -27.92
N LEU A 241 14.82 -11.55 -26.72
CA LEU A 241 15.31 -10.95 -25.49
C LEU A 241 16.51 -11.75 -24.96
N PRO A 242 17.73 -11.29 -25.18
CA PRO A 242 18.92 -11.97 -24.62
C PRO A 242 18.89 -11.97 -23.10
N PRO A 243 19.50 -12.98 -22.45
CA PRO A 243 19.68 -12.97 -21.00
C PRO A 243 20.32 -11.67 -20.51
N LEU A 244 19.83 -11.18 -19.37
CA LEU A 244 20.31 -9.96 -18.74
C LEU A 244 21.02 -10.31 -17.42
N VAL A 245 22.12 -9.63 -17.15
CA VAL A 245 22.81 -9.70 -15.86
C VAL A 245 22.44 -8.47 -15.04
N ILE A 246 21.79 -8.68 -13.91
CA ILE A 246 21.55 -7.65 -12.90
C ILE A 246 22.84 -7.45 -12.12
N THR A 247 23.58 -6.43 -12.48
CA THR A 247 24.90 -6.15 -11.89
C THR A 247 24.79 -5.52 -10.50
N PRO A 248 25.83 -5.62 -9.65
CA PRO A 248 25.87 -4.91 -8.37
C PRO A 248 25.63 -3.40 -8.49
N THR A 249 26.08 -2.79 -9.59
CA THR A 249 25.84 -1.37 -9.87
C THR A 249 24.36 -1.06 -10.07
N MET A 250 23.63 -1.90 -10.80
CA MET A 250 22.17 -1.75 -10.99
C MET A 250 21.43 -1.89 -9.65
N VAL A 251 21.84 -2.85 -8.83
CA VAL A 251 21.28 -3.05 -7.49
C VAL A 251 21.54 -1.82 -6.60
N ALA A 252 22.76 -1.29 -6.60
CA ALA A 252 23.11 -0.09 -5.83
C ALA A 252 22.30 1.14 -6.29
N GLN A 253 22.08 1.31 -7.58
CA GLN A 253 21.25 2.38 -8.13
C GLN A 253 19.79 2.22 -7.67
N ALA A 254 19.22 1.03 -7.82
CA ALA A 254 17.86 0.74 -7.35
C ALA A 254 17.71 0.97 -5.85
N LYS A 255 18.71 0.57 -5.05
CA LYS A 255 18.72 0.78 -3.59
C LYS A 255 18.72 2.26 -3.20
N ALA A 256 19.39 3.10 -3.97
CA ALA A 256 19.41 4.55 -3.74
C ALA A 256 18.05 5.21 -4.02
N GLU A 257 17.23 4.61 -4.87
CA GLU A 257 15.87 5.07 -5.19
C GLU A 257 14.81 4.58 -4.19
N VAL A 258 15.07 3.47 -3.50
CA VAL A 258 14.17 2.96 -2.45
C VAL A 258 14.33 3.84 -1.22
N GLY A 259 13.26 4.53 -0.86
CA GLY A 259 13.20 5.38 0.34
C GLY A 259 12.96 4.58 1.62
N LEU A 260 12.36 5.24 2.61
CA LEU A 260 11.89 4.60 3.84
C LEU A 260 10.81 3.57 3.52
N LEU A 261 10.89 2.42 4.18
CA LEU A 261 9.90 1.37 4.07
C LEU A 261 8.95 1.37 5.29
N PRO A 262 7.79 0.70 5.22
CA PRO A 262 6.84 0.64 6.33
C PRO A 262 7.44 0.22 7.66
N ASN A 263 8.35 -0.76 7.68
CA ASN A 263 8.98 -1.22 8.92
C ASN A 263 9.97 -0.21 9.52
N ASP A 264 10.63 0.62 8.71
CA ASP A 264 11.47 1.71 9.20
C ASP A 264 10.60 2.73 9.94
N LEU A 265 9.46 3.10 9.35
CA LEU A 265 8.49 4.01 9.95
C LEU A 265 7.85 3.44 11.23
N ARG A 266 7.57 2.13 11.27
CA ARG A 266 7.11 1.46 12.50
C ARG A 266 8.15 1.56 13.62
N ALA A 267 9.42 1.36 13.29
CA ALA A 267 10.50 1.52 14.26
C ALA A 267 10.61 2.96 14.77
N GLU A 268 10.51 3.95 13.89
CA GLU A 268 10.55 5.37 14.25
C GLU A 268 9.34 5.78 15.11
N THR A 269 8.12 5.41 14.72
CA THR A 269 6.89 5.72 15.47
C THR A 269 6.87 5.05 16.83
N SER A 270 7.36 3.81 16.92
CA SER A 270 7.54 3.09 18.19
C SER A 270 8.56 3.76 19.10
N SER A 271 9.70 4.20 18.55
CA SER A 271 10.74 4.94 19.30
C SER A 271 10.21 6.26 19.83
N ALA A 272 9.31 6.92 19.07
CA ALA A 272 8.60 8.13 19.49
C ALA A 272 7.43 7.83 20.45
N LYS A 273 7.20 6.57 20.85
CA LYS A 273 6.12 6.12 21.74
C LYS A 273 4.72 6.52 21.27
N LEU A 274 4.49 6.47 19.96
CA LEU A 274 3.20 6.79 19.37
C LEU A 274 2.25 5.59 19.43
N PRO A 275 0.91 5.81 19.45
CA PRO A 275 -0.06 4.73 19.42
C PRO A 275 0.04 3.93 18.11
N ALA A 276 0.19 2.62 18.21
CA ALA A 276 0.40 1.74 17.06
C ALA A 276 -0.72 1.83 16.00
N ALA A 277 -1.98 1.92 16.45
CA ALA A 277 -3.12 2.04 15.52
C ALA A 277 -3.06 3.32 14.68
N GLU A 278 -2.71 4.47 15.28
CA GLU A 278 -2.56 5.73 14.56
C GLU A 278 -1.32 5.70 13.65
N ALA A 279 -0.24 5.05 14.08
CA ALA A 279 0.96 4.86 13.28
C ALA A 279 0.65 4.03 12.02
N GLU A 280 -0.13 2.95 12.11
CA GLU A 280 -0.52 2.17 10.93
C GLU A 280 -1.40 2.98 9.96
N VAL A 281 -2.29 3.86 10.47
CA VAL A 281 -3.04 4.78 9.60
C VAL A 281 -2.11 5.74 8.87
N LEU A 282 -1.12 6.31 9.56
CA LEU A 282 -0.09 7.16 8.94
C LEU A 282 0.68 6.39 7.85
N ILE A 283 1.17 5.20 8.18
CA ILE A 283 1.99 4.36 7.29
C ILE A 283 1.19 3.92 6.05
N SER A 284 -0.12 3.77 6.14
CA SER A 284 -0.96 3.46 4.98
C SER A 284 -1.02 4.57 3.92
N ASP A 285 -0.54 5.78 4.25
CA ASP A 285 -0.43 6.92 3.33
C ASP A 285 1.03 7.39 3.19
N PRO A 286 1.77 6.93 2.17
CA PRO A 286 3.19 7.24 2.00
C PRO A 286 3.52 8.74 2.00
N ALA A 287 2.65 9.58 1.42
CA ALA A 287 2.84 11.02 1.38
C ALA A 287 2.82 11.63 2.78
N SER A 288 1.80 11.30 3.58
CA SER A 288 1.71 11.73 4.98
C SER A 288 2.86 11.18 5.84
N ALA A 289 3.22 9.92 5.65
CA ALA A 289 4.32 9.32 6.39
C ALA A 289 5.66 9.99 6.10
N LEU A 290 5.92 10.35 4.84
CA LEU A 290 7.13 11.09 4.46
C LEU A 290 7.16 12.51 5.07
N ILE A 291 6.02 13.21 5.09
CA ILE A 291 5.90 14.52 5.76
C ILE A 291 6.16 14.36 7.25
N TRP A 292 5.56 13.36 7.89
CA TRP A 292 5.79 13.08 9.31
C TRP A 292 7.27 12.81 9.61
N HIS A 293 7.90 11.90 8.88
CA HIS A 293 9.32 11.57 9.03
C HIS A 293 10.21 12.80 8.94
N LYS A 294 10.02 13.63 7.89
CA LYS A 294 10.79 14.85 7.70
C LYS A 294 10.51 15.89 8.80
N THR A 295 9.27 15.97 9.31
CA THR A 295 8.92 16.86 10.44
C THR A 295 9.66 16.45 11.71
N VAL A 296 9.68 15.15 12.01
CA VAL A 296 10.38 14.58 13.18
C VAL A 296 11.89 14.71 13.04
N THR A 297 12.42 14.65 11.83
CA THR A 297 13.84 14.92 11.56
C THR A 297 14.21 16.38 11.86
N ILE A 298 13.31 17.34 11.64
CA ILE A 298 13.50 18.73 12.00
C ILE A 298 13.43 18.91 13.53
N ASP A 299 12.37 18.38 14.15
CA ASP A 299 12.20 18.42 15.61
C ASP A 299 11.42 17.20 16.11
N GLN A 300 12.12 16.29 16.77
CA GLN A 300 11.56 15.04 17.30
C GLN A 300 10.40 15.25 18.29
N ARG A 301 10.36 16.39 18.98
CA ARG A 301 9.28 16.73 19.93
C ARG A 301 7.93 16.90 19.25
N GLN A 302 7.92 17.13 17.94
CA GLN A 302 6.69 17.32 17.15
C GLN A 302 6.03 16.01 16.68
N ALA A 303 6.61 14.87 17.00
CA ALA A 303 6.14 13.56 16.52
C ALA A 303 4.65 13.32 16.80
N ARG A 304 4.17 13.61 18.00
CA ARG A 304 2.76 13.43 18.39
C ARG A 304 1.84 14.45 17.74
N PHE A 305 2.25 15.72 17.68
CA PHE A 305 1.49 16.78 17.04
C PHE A 305 1.30 16.51 15.54
N ALA A 306 2.40 16.21 14.85
CA ALA A 306 2.38 15.93 13.41
C ALA A 306 1.52 14.70 13.09
N LEU A 307 1.66 13.60 13.87
CA LEU A 307 0.83 12.42 13.72
C LEU A 307 -0.66 12.77 13.81
N GLY A 308 -1.06 13.44 14.92
CA GLY A 308 -2.46 13.76 15.17
C GLY A 308 -3.10 14.58 14.05
N TRP A 309 -2.36 15.56 13.51
CA TRP A 309 -2.85 16.35 12.38
C TRP A 309 -2.94 15.53 11.07
N LEU A 310 -1.91 14.76 10.74
CA LEU A 310 -1.83 14.00 9.48
C LEU A 310 -2.87 12.87 9.39
N VAL A 311 -3.18 12.21 10.50
CA VAL A 311 -4.21 11.14 10.52
C VAL A 311 -5.62 11.66 10.81
N GLY A 312 -5.75 12.91 11.25
CA GLY A 312 -7.01 13.55 11.60
C GLY A 312 -7.42 14.65 10.62
N ASP A 313 -7.11 15.90 10.97
CA ASP A 313 -7.59 17.09 10.24
C ASP A 313 -7.21 17.10 8.74
N LYS A 314 -6.03 16.61 8.39
CA LYS A 314 -5.58 16.47 7.00
C LYS A 314 -6.53 15.61 6.16
N VAL A 315 -7.07 14.52 6.74
CA VAL A 315 -7.96 13.61 6.01
C VAL A 315 -9.25 14.34 5.61
N ARG A 316 -9.83 15.11 6.55
CA ARG A 316 -10.99 15.97 6.27
C ARG A 316 -10.67 17.00 5.18
N LEU A 317 -9.56 17.72 5.31
CA LEU A 317 -9.16 18.75 4.34
C LEU A 317 -8.94 18.19 2.92
N ALA A 318 -8.34 17.01 2.82
CA ALA A 318 -8.19 16.33 1.53
C ALA A 318 -9.54 15.95 0.90
N GLN A 319 -10.50 15.50 1.69
CA GLN A 319 -11.85 15.19 1.22
C GLN A 319 -12.62 16.45 0.80
N ASP A 320 -12.56 17.51 1.60
CA ASP A 320 -13.30 18.75 1.35
C ASP A 320 -12.77 19.51 0.13
N THR A 321 -11.46 19.47 -0.11
CA THR A 321 -10.81 20.25 -1.16
C THR A 321 -10.45 19.45 -2.41
N GLY A 322 -10.38 18.12 -2.31
CA GLY A 322 -9.83 17.24 -3.35
C GLY A 322 -8.31 17.38 -3.55
N LEU A 323 -7.61 18.18 -2.70
CA LEU A 323 -6.19 18.45 -2.82
C LEU A 323 -5.39 17.45 -1.99
N PRO A 324 -4.43 16.72 -2.59
CA PRO A 324 -3.53 15.87 -1.80
C PRO A 324 -2.52 16.74 -1.01
N VAL A 325 -2.09 16.25 0.16
CA VAL A 325 -1.27 17.02 1.10
C VAL A 325 0.07 17.47 0.51
N GLU A 326 0.67 16.68 -0.35
CA GLU A 326 1.92 17.00 -1.06
C GLU A 326 1.80 18.17 -2.04
N SER A 327 0.58 18.52 -2.44
CA SER A 327 0.29 19.70 -3.28
C SER A 327 -0.09 20.93 -2.48
N SER A 328 -0.20 20.79 -1.15
CA SER A 328 -0.48 21.91 -0.24
C SER A 328 0.80 22.66 0.15
N SER A 329 0.65 23.79 0.85
CA SER A 329 1.78 24.51 1.44
C SER A 329 2.14 24.00 2.84
N VAL A 330 1.54 22.92 3.34
CA VAL A 330 1.89 22.27 4.60
C VAL A 330 3.16 21.43 4.40
N THR A 331 4.31 22.10 4.43
CA THR A 331 5.60 21.43 4.39
C THR A 331 5.97 20.86 5.76
N PRO A 332 6.98 19.96 5.86
CA PRO A 332 7.50 19.51 7.14
C PRO A 332 7.95 20.66 8.05
N ALA A 333 8.53 21.72 7.50
CA ALA A 333 8.95 22.90 8.23
C ALA A 333 7.76 23.69 8.83
N VAL A 334 6.71 23.89 8.03
CA VAL A 334 5.45 24.50 8.49
C VAL A 334 4.85 23.71 9.63
N LEU A 335 4.76 22.39 9.49
CA LEU A 335 4.18 21.52 10.52
C LEU A 335 5.00 21.53 11.81
N ALA A 336 6.34 21.52 11.70
CA ALA A 336 7.23 21.62 12.84
C ALA A 336 7.11 22.97 13.55
N GLU A 337 7.07 24.08 12.81
CA GLU A 337 6.95 25.44 13.38
C GLU A 337 5.60 25.62 14.09
N VAL A 338 4.50 25.21 13.48
CA VAL A 338 3.18 25.27 14.13
C VAL A 338 3.15 24.45 15.41
N GLY A 339 3.72 23.24 15.38
CA GLY A 339 3.85 22.41 16.58
C GLY A 339 4.68 23.07 17.70
N LEU A 340 5.76 23.76 17.34
CA LEU A 340 6.57 24.54 18.30
C LEU A 340 5.77 25.70 18.90
N MET A 341 4.95 26.41 18.10
CA MET A 341 4.10 27.50 18.59
C MET A 341 3.06 26.98 19.59
N VAL A 342 2.49 25.79 19.34
CA VAL A 342 1.57 25.12 20.28
C VAL A 342 2.30 24.72 21.56
N ALA A 343 3.45 24.07 21.45
CA ALA A 343 4.24 23.64 22.61
C ALA A 343 4.75 24.82 23.47
N GLY A 344 5.02 25.97 22.84
CA GLY A 344 5.43 27.20 23.48
C GLY A 344 4.27 28.04 24.03
N GLY A 345 2.98 27.60 23.85
CA GLY A 345 1.83 28.33 24.36
C GLY A 345 1.46 29.60 23.57
N SER A 346 2.17 29.94 22.49
CA SER A 346 1.85 31.10 21.65
C SER A 346 0.68 30.85 20.69
N LEU A 347 0.25 29.57 20.54
CA LEU A 347 -0.86 29.17 19.69
C LEU A 347 -1.69 28.09 20.40
N SER A 348 -3.02 28.24 20.45
CA SER A 348 -3.89 27.19 20.95
C SER A 348 -4.00 26.03 19.93
N SER A 349 -4.37 24.84 20.38
CA SER A 349 -4.61 23.69 19.48
C SER A 349 -5.68 23.99 18.43
N THR A 350 -6.72 24.75 18.78
CA THR A 350 -7.79 25.16 17.84
C THR A 350 -7.25 26.12 16.80
N ASN A 351 -6.48 27.13 17.21
CA ASN A 351 -5.88 28.09 16.29
C ASN A 351 -4.80 27.46 15.40
N ALA A 352 -4.09 26.44 15.90
CA ALA A 352 -3.15 25.65 15.11
C ALA A 352 -3.84 24.92 13.95
N LYS A 353 -5.04 24.35 14.19
CA LYS A 353 -5.85 23.72 13.14
C LYS A 353 -6.26 24.75 12.07
N ALA A 354 -6.75 25.92 12.49
CA ALA A 354 -7.11 27.00 11.57
C ALA A 354 -5.92 27.52 10.77
N LEU A 355 -4.74 27.60 11.38
CA LEU A 355 -3.51 28.00 10.72
C LEU A 355 -3.06 26.93 9.68
N LEU A 356 -3.08 25.65 10.04
CA LEU A 356 -2.74 24.57 9.12
C LEU A 356 -3.77 24.43 7.99
N GLU A 357 -5.05 24.67 8.25
CA GLU A 357 -6.09 24.75 7.20
C GLU A 357 -5.79 25.88 6.20
N HIS A 358 -5.32 27.04 6.68
CA HIS A 358 -4.85 28.10 5.78
C HIS A 358 -3.67 27.64 4.90
N PHE A 359 -2.67 26.96 5.47
CA PHE A 359 -1.53 26.41 4.73
C PHE A 359 -1.89 25.21 3.85
N TYR A 360 -3.08 24.62 4.02
CA TYR A 360 -3.51 23.53 3.17
C TYR A 360 -3.79 23.98 1.71
N ALA A 361 -4.00 25.27 1.49
CA ALA A 361 -4.04 25.83 0.14
C ALA A 361 -2.65 25.78 -0.52
N PRO A 362 -2.57 25.64 -1.86
CA PRO A 362 -1.29 25.69 -2.57
C PRO A 362 -0.73 27.12 -2.62
N ASN A 363 0.60 27.24 -2.70
CA ASN A 363 1.31 28.52 -2.91
C ASN A 363 1.09 29.58 -1.81
N VAL A 364 0.77 29.21 -0.58
CA VAL A 364 0.73 30.13 0.55
C VAL A 364 2.15 30.61 0.86
N LYS A 365 2.32 31.92 0.98
CA LYS A 365 3.62 32.55 1.25
C LYS A 365 3.69 33.02 2.71
N GLY A 366 4.90 33.20 3.21
CA GLY A 366 5.20 33.66 4.57
C GLY A 366 5.35 32.50 5.55
N SER A 367 5.80 32.84 6.76
CA SER A 367 5.98 31.86 7.84
C SER A 367 4.66 31.63 8.59
N PRO A 368 4.50 30.49 9.29
CA PRO A 368 3.41 30.26 10.21
C PRO A 368 3.23 31.36 11.25
N ALA A 369 4.33 31.90 11.81
CA ALA A 369 4.28 32.97 12.79
C ALA A 369 3.71 34.28 12.22
N GLU A 370 4.13 34.67 10.99
CA GLU A 370 3.60 35.85 10.30
C GLU A 370 2.11 35.67 10.00
N ALA A 371 1.71 34.51 9.48
CA ALA A 371 0.33 34.22 9.17
C ALA A 371 -0.56 34.18 10.43
N ALA A 372 -0.07 33.60 11.53
CA ALA A 372 -0.78 33.57 12.81
C ALA A 372 -1.01 34.97 13.35
N LYS A 373 0.00 35.86 13.27
CA LYS A 373 -0.09 37.29 13.67
C LYS A 373 -1.13 38.01 12.79
N ALA A 374 -1.00 37.89 11.47
CA ALA A 374 -1.90 38.56 10.53
C ALA A 374 -3.38 38.15 10.69
N LYS A 375 -3.62 36.92 11.14
CA LYS A 375 -4.96 36.35 11.36
C LYS A 375 -5.45 36.46 12.79
N SER A 376 -4.70 37.14 13.67
CA SER A 376 -5.03 37.27 15.11
C SER A 376 -5.26 35.93 15.80
N LEU A 377 -4.44 34.91 15.46
CA LEU A 377 -4.53 33.57 16.02
C LEU A 377 -3.60 33.34 17.22
N LEU A 378 -2.66 34.29 17.47
CA LEU A 378 -1.75 34.20 18.59
C LEU A 378 -2.51 34.34 19.93
N GLN A 379 -2.06 33.60 20.94
CA GLN A 379 -2.59 33.74 22.28
C GLN A 379 -1.99 35.00 22.92
N GLU A 380 -2.85 35.84 23.44
CA GLU A 380 -2.47 36.96 24.30
C GLU A 380 -2.17 36.37 25.69
N SER A 381 -0.90 36.45 26.08
CA SER A 381 -0.43 36.01 27.42
C SER A 381 -0.08 37.15 28.33
N ASN A 382 -0.51 38.37 27.99
CA ASN A 382 -0.30 39.54 28.83
C ASN A 382 -1.32 39.53 29.98
N GLU A 383 -0.87 39.24 31.19
CA GLU A 383 -1.74 39.16 32.38
C GLU A 383 -2.50 40.48 32.62
N ASP A 384 -1.89 41.63 32.29
CA ASP A 384 -2.52 42.95 32.45
C ASP A 384 -3.70 43.13 31.45
N GLU A 385 -3.54 42.70 30.19
CA GLU A 385 -4.59 42.74 29.17
C GLU A 385 -5.71 41.71 29.46
N LEU A 386 -5.35 40.51 29.93
CA LEU A 386 -6.30 39.52 30.41
C LEU A 386 -7.11 40.04 31.61
N ALA A 387 -6.48 40.70 32.55
CA ALA A 387 -7.18 41.31 33.69
C ALA A 387 -8.20 42.34 33.21
N VAL A 388 -7.87 43.22 32.27
CA VAL A 388 -8.83 44.18 31.68
C VAL A 388 -9.98 43.49 30.99
N VAL A 389 -9.74 42.42 30.22
CA VAL A 389 -10.81 41.64 29.56
C VAL A 389 -11.70 40.95 30.59
N VAL A 390 -11.11 40.32 31.60
CA VAL A 390 -11.84 39.68 32.71
C VAL A 390 -12.69 40.69 33.45
N ASP A 391 -12.15 41.85 33.78
CA ASP A 391 -12.88 42.93 34.46
C ASP A 391 -14.04 43.45 33.61
N ASN A 392 -13.85 43.59 32.28
CA ASN A 392 -14.90 43.99 31.35
C ASN A 392 -16.02 42.94 31.28
N VAL A 393 -15.70 41.64 31.25
CA VAL A 393 -16.69 40.56 31.26
C VAL A 393 -17.42 40.50 32.55
N ILE A 394 -16.75 40.61 33.70
CA ILE A 394 -17.34 40.67 35.03
C ILE A 394 -18.32 41.85 35.14
N ASN A 395 -17.90 43.03 34.67
CA ASN A 395 -18.76 44.22 34.67
C ASN A 395 -19.96 44.11 33.73
N ALA A 396 -19.79 43.50 32.58
CA ALA A 396 -20.89 43.24 31.61
C ALA A 396 -21.92 42.20 32.13
N HIS A 397 -21.50 41.32 33.03
CA HIS A 397 -22.32 40.30 33.64
C HIS A 397 -22.36 40.39 35.19
N ALA A 398 -22.46 41.59 35.70
CA ALA A 398 -22.38 41.89 37.12
C ALA A 398 -23.35 41.07 38.00
N GLN A 399 -24.54 40.77 37.51
CA GLN A 399 -25.51 39.94 38.26
C GLN A 399 -25.00 38.49 38.40
N ALA A 400 -24.50 37.89 37.33
CA ALA A 400 -23.93 36.52 37.35
C ALA A 400 -22.70 36.43 38.24
N ALA A 401 -21.86 37.46 38.23
CA ALA A 401 -20.69 37.57 39.13
C ALA A 401 -21.11 37.66 40.60
N ALA A 402 -22.12 38.45 40.92
CA ALA A 402 -22.69 38.56 42.28
C ALA A 402 -23.33 37.24 42.75
N ASP A 403 -24.08 36.57 41.89
CA ASP A 403 -24.67 35.27 42.17
C ASP A 403 -23.62 34.18 42.45
N TYR A 404 -22.54 34.16 41.68
CA TYR A 404 -21.41 33.27 41.90
C TYR A 404 -20.70 33.56 43.25
N GLN A 405 -20.44 34.83 43.57
CA GLN A 405 -19.88 35.21 44.86
C GLN A 405 -20.77 34.89 46.04
N ALA A 406 -22.07 34.89 45.84
CA ALA A 406 -23.09 34.48 46.84
C ALA A 406 -23.22 32.98 46.98
N GLY A 407 -22.52 32.18 46.19
CA GLY A 407 -22.57 30.71 46.21
C GLY A 407 -23.79 30.10 45.53
N ASN A 408 -24.52 30.85 44.73
CA ASN A 408 -25.62 30.39 43.90
C ASN A 408 -25.05 29.85 42.57
N GLN A 409 -25.22 28.54 42.31
CA GLN A 409 -24.88 27.89 41.02
C GLN A 409 -26.06 27.88 40.09
#